data_c681d99eec2c34e1e3ed0638d19a8490
#
_entry.id   c681d99eec2c34e1e3ed0638d19a8490
#
_cell.length_a   1.000
_cell.length_b   1.000
_cell.length_c   1.000
_cell.angle_alpha   90.00
_cell.angle_beta   90.00
_cell.angle_gamma   90.00
#
_symmetry.space_group_name_H-M   'P 1'
#
loop_
_entity.id
_entity.type
_entity.pdbx_description
1 polymer ?
#
loop_
_entity_poly.entity_id
_entity_poly.type
_entity_poly.pdbx_seq_one_letter_code
_entity_poly.pdbx_strand_id
1 'polypeptide(L)'
;MSLEFLAPGAAVSGGAFAPVARSPMERAARAAGARFETRDHWSVATGYSSLEEEREACRRAAGWADVSHLGKLELHASADDLAAIVADVAGGVALELGTATRAADAWWLPLTDERALVVCDPAATAGLRERLEAAAASAARTVTILDVTSKHAALTLVGPLAREVFARFCALDLRPQSLPVGGFRPGSVARTPGYVLREDEDRFLMLFGWALGEYMWTVVADAAIALGGAPEAAPHA
;
A
#
# COMPACT_ATOMS: atom_id res chain seq x y z
N MET A 1 -5.79 8.09 -29.02
CA MET A 1 -5.43 9.12 -28.02
C MET A 1 -5.16 8.36 -26.74
N SER A 2 -3.92 8.38 -26.26
CA SER A 2 -3.57 7.70 -25.00
C SER A 2 -4.16 8.46 -23.82
N LEU A 3 -4.64 7.74 -22.81
CA LEU A 3 -5.14 8.31 -21.54
C LEU A 3 -4.07 8.31 -20.45
N GLU A 4 -2.82 8.08 -20.81
CA GLU A 4 -1.67 8.05 -19.86
C GLU A 4 -1.54 9.32 -19.04
N PHE A 5 -1.99 10.46 -19.57
CA PHE A 5 -2.02 11.73 -18.81
C PHE A 5 -2.90 11.69 -17.55
N LEU A 6 -3.79 10.69 -17.43
CA LEU A 6 -4.63 10.50 -16.25
C LEU A 6 -3.95 9.64 -15.17
N ALA A 7 -2.85 8.95 -15.50
CA ALA A 7 -2.12 8.16 -14.53
C ALA A 7 -1.25 9.07 -13.65
N PRO A 8 -1.26 8.87 -12.31
CA PRO A 8 -0.29 9.53 -11.44
C PRO A 8 1.13 9.18 -11.88
N GLY A 9 2.00 10.17 -11.97
CA GLY A 9 3.39 9.98 -12.41
C GLY A 9 3.60 9.92 -13.93
N ALA A 10 2.54 10.00 -14.75
CA ALA A 10 2.73 10.18 -16.18
C ALA A 10 3.40 11.53 -16.43
N ALA A 11 4.57 11.52 -17.08
CA ALA A 11 5.25 12.73 -17.48
C ALA A 11 4.42 13.47 -18.51
N VAL A 12 3.76 14.55 -18.12
CA VAL A 12 3.08 15.45 -19.05
C VAL A 12 4.15 16.32 -19.69
N SER A 13 4.66 15.88 -20.84
CA SER A 13 5.65 16.62 -21.62
C SER A 13 5.01 17.92 -22.14
N GLY A 14 5.45 19.04 -21.61
CA GLY A 14 5.34 20.34 -22.30
C GLY A 14 4.04 21.14 -22.14
N GLY A 15 3.23 20.94 -21.10
CA GLY A 15 1.99 21.70 -20.89
C GLY A 15 1.85 22.30 -19.50
N ALA A 16 1.03 23.36 -19.36
CA ALA A 16 0.66 23.96 -18.08
C ALA A 16 -0.25 23.05 -17.20
N PHE A 17 -0.58 21.85 -17.68
CA PHE A 17 -1.45 20.90 -16.98
C PHE A 17 -0.61 19.84 -16.27
N ALA A 18 -0.49 19.97 -14.96
CA ALA A 18 0.18 19.00 -14.09
C ALA A 18 -0.85 18.46 -13.09
N PRO A 19 -1.56 17.36 -13.41
CA PRO A 19 -2.57 16.81 -12.51
C PRO A 19 -1.93 16.28 -11.23
N VAL A 20 -2.59 16.55 -10.10
CA VAL A 20 -2.21 16.02 -8.78
C VAL A 20 -3.26 15.00 -8.36
N ALA A 21 -2.83 13.77 -8.16
CA ALA A 21 -3.67 12.72 -7.64
C ALA A 21 -3.96 12.93 -6.15
N ARG A 22 -5.16 12.52 -5.72
CA ARG A 22 -5.61 12.68 -4.34
C ARG A 22 -6.09 11.35 -3.80
N SER A 23 -5.77 11.09 -2.55
CA SER A 23 -6.29 9.94 -1.83
C SER A 23 -7.80 10.04 -1.63
N PRO A 24 -8.54 8.92 -1.61
CA PRO A 24 -9.95 8.91 -1.24
C PRO A 24 -10.17 9.25 0.25
N MET A 25 -9.11 9.34 1.04
CA MET A 25 -9.14 9.73 2.46
C MET A 25 -8.74 11.20 2.68
N GLU A 26 -8.33 11.95 1.63
CA GLU A 26 -7.82 13.32 1.80
C GLU A 26 -8.82 14.25 2.52
N ARG A 27 -10.13 14.11 2.25
CA ARG A 27 -11.15 14.94 2.91
C ARG A 27 -11.19 14.68 4.41
N ALA A 28 -11.15 13.42 4.83
CA ALA A 28 -11.13 13.03 6.24
C ALA A 28 -9.82 13.45 6.93
N ALA A 29 -8.68 13.28 6.27
CA ALA A 29 -7.39 13.71 6.76
C ALA A 29 -7.33 15.25 6.95
N ARG A 30 -7.87 16.03 6.01
CA ARG A 30 -7.99 17.49 6.16
C ARG A 30 -8.86 17.88 7.34
N ALA A 31 -10.00 17.21 7.54
CA ALA A 31 -10.87 17.43 8.68
C ALA A 31 -10.17 17.09 10.01
N ALA A 32 -9.23 16.16 10.02
CA ALA A 32 -8.36 15.82 11.15
C ALA A 32 -7.17 16.79 11.32
N GLY A 33 -7.04 17.83 10.49
CA GLY A 33 -6.00 18.86 10.61
C GLY A 33 -4.73 18.58 9.80
N ALA A 34 -4.74 17.63 8.84
CA ALA A 34 -3.59 17.32 8.03
C ALA A 34 -3.04 18.49 7.24
N ARG A 35 -1.73 18.66 7.24
CA ARG A 35 -0.97 19.47 6.29
C ARG A 35 -0.61 18.59 5.08
N PHE A 36 -0.63 19.17 3.88
CA PHE A 36 -0.40 18.45 2.65
C PHE A 36 0.71 19.06 1.83
N GLU A 37 1.49 18.20 1.17
CA GLU A 37 2.47 18.56 0.13
C GLU A 37 2.23 17.72 -1.12
N THR A 38 2.66 18.24 -2.27
CA THR A 38 2.68 17.45 -3.50
C THR A 38 4.01 16.72 -3.60
N ARG A 39 3.97 15.39 -3.62
CA ARG A 39 5.09 14.48 -3.81
C ARG A 39 4.75 13.48 -4.90
N ASP A 40 5.63 13.29 -5.87
CA ASP A 40 5.45 12.34 -6.98
C ASP A 40 4.06 12.42 -7.62
N HIS A 41 3.59 13.64 -7.88
CA HIS A 41 2.25 13.96 -8.40
C HIS A 41 1.07 13.57 -7.49
N TRP A 42 1.31 13.26 -6.22
CA TRP A 42 0.29 12.98 -5.22
C TRP A 42 0.19 14.09 -4.17
N SER A 43 -1.03 14.39 -3.73
CA SER A 43 -1.28 15.17 -2.51
C SER A 43 -1.14 14.23 -1.30
N VAL A 44 -0.06 14.41 -0.54
CA VAL A 44 0.32 13.52 0.58
C VAL A 44 0.23 14.29 1.90
N ALA A 45 -0.36 13.67 2.92
CA ALA A 45 -0.39 14.23 4.26
C ALA A 45 1.01 14.17 4.91
N THR A 46 1.52 15.32 5.34
CA THR A 46 2.88 15.48 5.87
C THR A 46 2.93 15.78 7.37
N GLY A 47 1.80 15.80 8.03
CA GLY A 47 1.67 15.97 9.47
C GLY A 47 0.29 16.41 9.89
N TYR A 48 -0.07 16.13 11.13
CA TYR A 48 -1.32 16.52 11.78
C TYR A 48 -1.06 17.41 13.00
N SER A 49 -0.05 17.08 13.78
CA SER A 49 0.39 17.82 14.96
C SER A 49 1.90 18.12 14.86
N SER A 50 2.59 18.21 15.96
CA SER A 50 4.04 18.22 15.96
C SER A 50 4.60 16.82 15.74
N LEU A 51 5.78 16.72 15.12
CA LEU A 51 6.46 15.43 14.88
C LEU A 51 6.67 14.64 16.18
N GLU A 52 6.93 15.33 17.30
CA GLU A 52 7.13 14.67 18.60
C GLU A 52 5.83 14.07 19.15
N GLU A 53 4.71 14.78 19.03
CA GLU A 53 3.40 14.27 19.46
C GLU A 53 2.97 13.06 18.62
N GLU A 54 3.16 13.10 17.30
CA GLU A 54 2.85 11.98 16.40
C GLU A 54 3.73 10.75 16.75
N ARG A 55 5.03 10.94 16.95
CA ARG A 55 5.95 9.88 17.37
C ARG A 55 5.61 9.30 18.72
N GLU A 56 5.21 10.14 19.67
CA GLU A 56 4.83 9.69 21.00
C GLU A 56 3.55 8.87 20.96
N ALA A 57 2.55 9.25 20.15
CA ALA A 57 1.34 8.47 19.96
C ALA A 57 1.67 7.08 19.36
N CYS A 58 2.56 7.01 18.36
CA CYS A 58 3.03 5.76 17.78
C CYS A 58 3.78 4.89 18.80
N ARG A 59 4.63 5.48 19.63
CA ARG A 59 5.39 4.73 20.66
C ARG A 59 4.52 4.17 21.78
N ARG A 60 3.46 4.89 22.17
CA ARG A 60 2.62 4.53 23.32
C ARG A 60 1.38 3.74 22.96
N ALA A 61 0.85 3.94 21.77
CA ALA A 61 -0.42 3.36 21.34
C ALA A 61 -0.35 2.85 19.89
N ALA A 62 -0.93 3.60 18.96
CA ALA A 62 -0.87 3.32 17.54
C ALA A 62 -1.03 4.62 16.74
N GLY A 63 -0.18 4.80 15.73
CA GLY A 63 -0.38 5.78 14.67
C GLY A 63 -1.02 5.13 13.44
N TRP A 64 -1.72 5.91 12.63
CA TRP A 64 -2.17 5.48 11.31
C TRP A 64 -1.92 6.55 10.27
N ALA A 65 -1.50 6.14 9.08
CA ALA A 65 -1.26 7.04 7.96
C ALA A 65 -1.92 6.56 6.68
N ASP A 66 -2.41 7.52 5.90
CA ASP A 66 -2.84 7.30 4.52
C ASP A 66 -1.62 7.15 3.61
N VAL A 67 -1.46 5.96 3.07
CA VAL A 67 -0.38 5.59 2.15
C VAL A 67 -0.93 5.15 0.78
N SER A 68 -2.10 5.67 0.40
CA SER A 68 -2.75 5.33 -0.88
C SER A 68 -1.94 5.72 -2.11
N HIS A 69 -0.96 6.62 -1.97
CA HIS A 69 -0.04 7.04 -3.01
C HIS A 69 1.02 5.98 -3.38
N LEU A 70 1.25 4.97 -2.54
CA LEU A 70 2.14 3.86 -2.89
C LEU A 70 1.75 3.25 -4.23
N GLY A 71 2.75 3.00 -5.09
CA GLY A 71 2.56 2.33 -6.37
C GLY A 71 2.09 0.90 -6.18
N LYS A 72 1.15 0.46 -6.99
CA LYS A 72 0.60 -0.90 -6.95
C LYS A 72 0.48 -1.46 -8.35
N LEU A 73 1.25 -2.51 -8.64
CA LEU A 73 1.21 -3.24 -9.90
C LEU A 73 0.63 -4.63 -9.67
N GLU A 74 -0.38 -5.01 -10.43
CA GLU A 74 -0.96 -6.35 -10.39
C GLU A 74 -0.48 -7.15 -11.62
N LEU A 75 0.09 -8.32 -11.37
CA LEU A 75 0.65 -9.23 -12.37
C LEU A 75 -0.28 -10.42 -12.53
N HIS A 76 -0.57 -10.79 -13.79
CA HIS A 76 -1.32 -12.00 -14.15
C HIS A 76 -0.55 -12.77 -15.21
N ALA A 77 -0.20 -14.01 -14.93
CA ALA A 77 0.49 -14.90 -15.87
C ALA A 77 0.21 -16.37 -15.51
N SER A 78 0.68 -17.32 -16.32
CA SER A 78 0.76 -18.70 -15.84
C SER A 78 1.66 -18.80 -14.60
N ALA A 79 1.47 -19.80 -13.76
CA ALA A 79 2.25 -19.95 -12.53
C ALA A 79 3.76 -19.98 -12.80
N ASP A 80 4.19 -20.70 -13.84
CA ASP A 80 5.60 -20.81 -14.24
C ASP A 80 6.15 -19.47 -14.75
N ASP A 81 5.39 -18.75 -15.58
CA ASP A 81 5.80 -17.45 -16.11
C ASP A 81 5.86 -16.39 -15.00
N LEU A 82 4.86 -16.36 -14.11
CA LEU A 82 4.83 -15.45 -12.97
C LEU A 82 6.05 -15.68 -12.06
N ALA A 83 6.29 -16.93 -11.68
CA ALA A 83 7.43 -17.29 -10.83
C ALA A 83 8.76 -16.87 -11.47
N ALA A 84 8.92 -17.12 -12.76
CA ALA A 84 10.16 -16.81 -13.45
C ALA A 84 10.37 -15.29 -13.64
N ILE A 85 9.33 -14.52 -13.98
CA ILE A 85 9.42 -13.06 -14.11
C ILE A 85 9.73 -12.42 -12.76
N VAL A 86 9.07 -12.87 -11.68
CA VAL A 86 9.34 -12.37 -10.34
C VAL A 86 10.77 -12.71 -9.90
N ALA A 87 11.24 -13.94 -10.13
CA ALA A 87 12.60 -14.31 -9.81
C ALA A 87 13.64 -13.46 -10.55
N ASP A 88 13.39 -13.14 -11.82
CA ASP A 88 14.29 -12.31 -12.64
C ASP A 88 14.34 -10.86 -12.11
N VAL A 89 13.18 -10.24 -11.91
CA VAL A 89 13.09 -8.81 -11.52
C VAL A 89 13.38 -8.58 -10.04
N ALA A 90 13.03 -9.53 -9.16
CA ALA A 90 13.20 -9.43 -7.71
C ALA A 90 14.45 -10.17 -7.18
N GLY A 91 15.37 -10.58 -8.05
CA GLY A 91 16.64 -11.14 -7.63
C GLY A 91 16.54 -12.55 -7.02
N GLY A 92 15.76 -13.44 -7.61
CA GLY A 92 15.64 -14.84 -7.19
C GLY A 92 14.54 -15.10 -6.15
N VAL A 93 13.63 -14.14 -5.93
CA VAL A 93 12.49 -14.32 -5.02
C VAL A 93 11.56 -15.41 -5.54
N ALA A 94 11.19 -16.33 -4.65
CA ALA A 94 10.08 -17.25 -4.85
C ALA A 94 8.82 -16.70 -4.16
N LEU A 95 7.68 -16.76 -4.86
CA LEU A 95 6.38 -16.40 -4.29
C LEU A 95 5.81 -17.59 -3.51
N GLU A 96 5.41 -17.36 -2.27
CA GLU A 96 4.74 -18.35 -1.43
C GLU A 96 3.43 -17.75 -0.91
N LEU A 97 2.30 -18.43 -1.16
CA LEU A 97 0.99 -17.98 -0.71
C LEU A 97 0.95 -17.77 0.80
N GLY A 98 0.48 -16.61 1.20
CA GLY A 98 0.41 -16.24 2.60
C GLY A 98 1.67 -15.54 3.14
N THR A 99 2.71 -15.42 2.34
CA THR A 99 3.96 -14.73 2.70
C THR A 99 4.28 -13.66 1.66
N ALA A 100 4.50 -12.43 2.10
CA ALA A 100 5.03 -11.37 1.27
C ALA A 100 6.54 -11.31 1.40
N THR A 101 7.23 -10.99 0.32
CA THR A 101 8.68 -10.85 0.31
C THR A 101 9.08 -9.42 -0.06
N ARG A 102 9.99 -8.84 0.71
CA ARG A 102 10.59 -7.55 0.40
C ARG A 102 11.83 -7.76 -0.46
N ALA A 103 11.80 -7.28 -1.70
CA ALA A 103 12.94 -7.35 -2.62
C ALA A 103 12.85 -6.26 -3.68
N ALA A 104 14.00 -5.81 -4.21
CA ALA A 104 14.09 -4.78 -5.25
C ALA A 104 13.26 -3.52 -4.91
N ASP A 105 13.32 -3.08 -3.64
CA ASP A 105 12.60 -1.93 -3.06
C ASP A 105 11.07 -2.00 -3.15
N ALA A 106 10.52 -3.21 -3.27
CA ALA A 106 9.09 -3.47 -3.32
C ALA A 106 8.68 -4.63 -2.42
N TRP A 107 7.41 -4.65 -2.02
CA TRP A 107 6.73 -5.80 -1.46
C TRP A 107 6.09 -6.63 -2.57
N TRP A 108 6.38 -7.92 -2.60
CA TRP A 108 5.82 -8.90 -3.53
C TRP A 108 4.79 -9.75 -2.79
N LEU A 109 3.54 -9.62 -3.16
CA LEU A 109 2.36 -10.14 -2.45
C LEU A 109 1.66 -11.17 -3.34
N PRO A 110 1.87 -12.48 -3.14
CA PRO A 110 1.18 -13.49 -3.93
C PRO A 110 -0.31 -13.52 -3.59
N LEU A 111 -1.16 -13.33 -4.59
CA LEU A 111 -2.62 -13.43 -4.46
C LEU A 111 -3.12 -14.83 -4.77
N THR A 112 -2.59 -15.44 -5.82
CA THR A 112 -2.77 -16.83 -6.24
C THR A 112 -1.48 -17.29 -6.92
N ASP A 113 -1.40 -18.53 -7.36
CA ASP A 113 -0.26 -19.04 -8.13
C ASP A 113 -0.07 -18.29 -9.46
N GLU A 114 -1.14 -17.68 -10.01
CA GLU A 114 -1.16 -16.97 -11.29
C GLU A 114 -1.26 -15.46 -11.13
N ARG A 115 -1.29 -14.94 -9.89
CA ARG A 115 -1.48 -13.50 -9.61
C ARG A 115 -0.63 -13.03 -8.47
N ALA A 116 0.05 -11.91 -8.66
CA ALA A 116 0.78 -11.20 -7.61
C ALA A 116 0.43 -9.70 -7.63
N LEU A 117 0.45 -9.10 -6.45
CA LEU A 117 0.40 -7.65 -6.28
C LEU A 117 1.78 -7.18 -5.82
N VAL A 118 2.31 -6.14 -6.45
CA VAL A 118 3.57 -5.51 -6.06
C VAL A 118 3.26 -4.13 -5.51
N VAL A 119 3.78 -3.83 -4.32
CA VAL A 119 3.63 -2.52 -3.68
C VAL A 119 5.01 -1.89 -3.54
N CYS A 120 5.17 -0.69 -4.07
CA CYS A 120 6.45 0.03 -4.09
C CYS A 120 6.27 1.52 -3.85
N ASP A 121 7.39 2.22 -3.76
CA ASP A 121 7.41 3.69 -3.74
C ASP A 121 6.76 4.26 -5.01
N PRO A 122 6.01 5.37 -4.93
CA PRO A 122 5.41 6.01 -6.10
C PRO A 122 6.43 6.33 -7.20
N ALA A 123 7.60 6.86 -6.81
CA ALA A 123 8.68 7.20 -7.75
C ALA A 123 9.27 5.98 -8.47
N ALA A 124 9.21 4.80 -7.84
CA ALA A 124 9.75 3.56 -8.40
C ALA A 124 8.77 2.84 -9.34
N THR A 125 7.48 3.19 -9.33
CA THR A 125 6.41 2.43 -10.00
C THR A 125 6.64 2.29 -11.50
N ALA A 126 6.97 3.37 -12.19
CA ALA A 126 7.19 3.37 -13.65
C ALA A 126 8.40 2.50 -14.03
N GLY A 127 9.54 2.68 -13.36
CA GLY A 127 10.74 1.90 -13.63
C GLY A 127 10.60 0.42 -13.29
N LEU A 128 9.83 0.09 -12.24
CA LEU A 128 9.52 -1.30 -11.93
C LEU A 128 8.65 -1.95 -13.00
N ARG A 129 7.64 -1.24 -13.49
CA ARG A 129 6.78 -1.69 -14.58
C ARG A 129 7.60 -1.95 -15.86
N GLU A 130 8.47 -1.03 -16.24
CA GLU A 130 9.36 -1.19 -17.41
C GLU A 130 10.27 -2.42 -17.28
N ARG A 131 10.83 -2.68 -16.10
CA ARG A 131 11.64 -3.88 -15.85
C ARG A 131 10.83 -5.16 -16.00
N LEU A 132 9.60 -5.19 -15.48
CA LEU A 132 8.69 -6.32 -15.60
C LEU A 132 8.30 -6.59 -17.07
N GLU A 133 7.98 -5.54 -17.83
CA GLU A 133 7.65 -5.62 -19.26
C GLU A 133 8.86 -6.12 -20.08
N ALA A 134 10.06 -5.62 -19.79
CA ALA A 134 11.30 -6.06 -20.43
C ALA A 134 11.63 -7.53 -20.13
N ALA A 135 11.48 -7.98 -18.87
CA ALA A 135 11.69 -9.36 -18.46
C ALA A 135 10.72 -10.31 -19.19
N ALA A 136 9.44 -9.94 -19.30
CA ALA A 136 8.45 -10.71 -20.03
C ALA A 136 8.78 -10.81 -21.52
N ALA A 137 9.13 -9.69 -22.15
CA ALA A 137 9.46 -9.63 -23.58
C ALA A 137 10.73 -10.43 -23.92
N SER A 138 11.79 -10.33 -23.10
CA SER A 138 13.07 -11.02 -23.32
C SER A 138 12.93 -12.53 -23.28
N ALA A 139 12.02 -13.04 -22.47
CA ALA A 139 11.77 -14.47 -22.29
C ALA A 139 10.58 -14.99 -23.13
N ALA A 140 10.01 -14.16 -24.03
CA ALA A 140 8.81 -14.46 -24.80
C ALA A 140 7.64 -15.00 -23.96
N ARG A 141 7.48 -14.46 -22.73
CA ARG A 141 6.43 -14.86 -21.79
C ARG A 141 5.21 -13.96 -21.92
N THR A 142 4.05 -14.54 -21.65
CA THR A 142 2.79 -13.80 -21.61
C THR A 142 2.47 -13.38 -20.19
N VAL A 143 2.55 -12.09 -19.91
CA VAL A 143 2.14 -11.48 -18.64
C VAL A 143 1.28 -10.26 -18.89
N THR A 144 0.25 -10.09 -18.08
CA THR A 144 -0.51 -8.84 -17.99
C THR A 144 -0.03 -8.07 -16.77
N ILE A 145 0.42 -6.84 -16.97
CA ILE A 145 0.88 -5.94 -15.92
C ILE A 145 -0.08 -4.75 -15.87
N LEU A 146 -0.78 -4.61 -14.75
CA LEU A 146 -1.79 -3.57 -14.55
C LEU A 146 -1.33 -2.61 -13.46
N ASP A 147 -1.35 -1.31 -13.73
CA ASP A 147 -1.27 -0.31 -12.67
C ASP A 147 -2.63 -0.24 -11.98
N VAL A 148 -2.65 -0.69 -10.74
CA VAL A 148 -3.85 -0.73 -9.87
C VAL A 148 -3.72 0.23 -8.69
N THR A 149 -2.84 1.22 -8.79
CA THR A 149 -2.59 2.22 -7.73
C THR A 149 -3.89 2.87 -7.26
N SER A 150 -4.72 3.30 -8.20
CA SER A 150 -6.03 3.92 -7.89
C SER A 150 -7.19 2.93 -7.72
N LYS A 151 -6.94 1.61 -7.78
CA LYS A 151 -7.92 0.57 -7.44
C LYS A 151 -7.96 0.29 -5.94
N HIS A 152 -6.79 0.37 -5.29
CA HIS A 152 -6.61 0.08 -3.87
C HIS A 152 -6.15 1.32 -3.12
N ALA A 153 -6.96 1.77 -2.17
CA ALA A 153 -6.50 2.65 -1.11
C ALA A 153 -5.66 1.85 -0.10
N ALA A 154 -4.81 2.53 0.65
CA ALA A 154 -3.95 1.90 1.62
C ALA A 154 -3.81 2.74 2.90
N LEU A 155 -3.83 2.06 4.04
CA LEU A 155 -3.50 2.62 5.36
C LEU A 155 -2.38 1.80 5.98
N THR A 156 -1.44 2.46 6.62
CA THR A 156 -0.51 1.82 7.55
C THR A 156 -0.95 2.07 8.99
N LEU A 157 -0.75 1.06 9.85
CA LEU A 157 -0.87 1.18 11.31
C LEU A 157 0.46 0.82 11.94
N VAL A 158 0.93 1.65 12.87
CA VAL A 158 2.24 1.50 13.52
C VAL A 158 2.11 1.70 15.01
N GLY A 159 2.74 0.85 15.80
CA GLY A 159 2.84 0.96 17.24
C GLY A 159 2.38 -0.27 18.01
N PRO A 160 2.70 -0.35 19.31
CA PRO A 160 2.50 -1.56 20.11
C PRO A 160 1.03 -2.00 20.22
N LEU A 161 0.09 -1.09 20.03
CA LEU A 161 -1.35 -1.39 20.05
C LEU A 161 -1.97 -1.51 18.64
N ALA A 162 -1.17 -1.51 17.56
CA ALA A 162 -1.68 -1.61 16.19
C ALA A 162 -2.54 -2.87 15.98
N ARG A 163 -2.13 -4.02 16.55
CA ARG A 163 -2.90 -5.26 16.48
C ARG A 163 -4.22 -5.18 17.25
N GLU A 164 -4.24 -4.53 18.39
CA GLU A 164 -5.44 -4.29 19.20
C GLU A 164 -6.42 -3.35 18.49
N VAL A 165 -5.92 -2.36 17.77
CA VAL A 165 -6.72 -1.51 16.88
C VAL A 165 -7.39 -2.38 15.81
N PHE A 166 -6.61 -3.22 15.11
CA PHE A 166 -7.15 -4.14 14.10
C PHE A 166 -8.21 -5.09 14.65
N ALA A 167 -8.00 -5.63 15.86
CA ALA A 167 -8.92 -6.58 16.49
C ALA A 167 -10.34 -6.03 16.67
N ARG A 168 -10.53 -4.72 16.59
CA ARG A 168 -11.84 -4.07 16.74
C ARG A 168 -12.68 -4.13 15.45
N PHE A 169 -12.05 -4.29 14.30
CA PHE A 169 -12.75 -4.25 13.00
C PHE A 169 -12.29 -5.32 12.00
N CYS A 170 -11.26 -6.08 12.30
CA CYS A 170 -10.71 -7.11 11.41
C CYS A 170 -11.01 -8.50 11.94
N ALA A 171 -11.56 -9.37 11.09
CA ALA A 171 -11.87 -10.75 11.44
C ALA A 171 -10.69 -11.72 11.26
N LEU A 172 -9.58 -11.25 10.68
CA LEU A 172 -8.37 -12.05 10.48
C LEU A 172 -7.66 -12.28 11.82
N ASP A 173 -7.07 -13.46 11.97
CA ASP A 173 -6.18 -13.74 13.10
C ASP A 173 -4.80 -13.11 12.84
N LEU A 174 -4.54 -11.98 13.50
CA LEU A 174 -3.31 -11.21 13.37
C LEU A 174 -2.28 -11.53 14.47
N ARG A 175 -2.48 -12.61 15.24
CA ARG A 175 -1.49 -13.04 16.24
C ARG A 175 -0.17 -13.45 15.55
N PRO A 176 0.99 -13.27 16.21
CA PRO A 176 2.30 -13.54 15.59
C PRO A 176 2.45 -14.94 15.01
N GLN A 177 1.84 -15.96 15.61
CA GLN A 177 1.85 -17.33 15.12
C GLN A 177 1.01 -17.53 13.84
N SER A 178 -0.03 -16.72 13.65
CA SER A 178 -0.93 -16.80 12.49
C SER A 178 -0.55 -15.82 11.38
N LEU A 179 0.00 -14.68 11.75
CA LEU A 179 0.53 -13.67 10.85
C LEU A 179 1.92 -13.23 11.33
N PRO A 180 2.99 -13.98 11.02
CA PRO A 180 4.36 -13.56 11.32
C PRO A 180 4.74 -12.30 10.55
N VAL A 181 5.90 -11.69 10.83
CA VAL A 181 6.47 -10.61 10.00
C VAL A 181 6.65 -11.14 8.57
N GLY A 182 6.26 -10.35 7.57
CA GLY A 182 6.13 -10.79 6.18
C GLY A 182 4.85 -11.57 5.89
N GLY A 183 4.06 -11.91 6.91
CA GLY A 183 2.77 -12.58 6.69
C GLY A 183 1.78 -11.68 5.94
N PHE A 184 1.12 -12.26 4.93
CA PHE A 184 0.15 -11.59 4.08
C PHE A 184 -1.15 -12.38 4.02
N ARG A 185 -2.28 -11.73 4.26
CA ARG A 185 -3.60 -12.38 4.26
C ARG A 185 -4.64 -11.54 3.53
N PRO A 186 -5.30 -12.13 2.51
CA PRO A 186 -6.58 -11.63 2.04
C PRO A 186 -7.68 -11.96 3.06
N GLY A 187 -8.67 -11.08 3.19
CA GLY A 187 -9.81 -11.36 4.06
C GLY A 187 -10.75 -10.20 4.26
N SER A 188 -11.58 -10.30 5.29
CA SER A 188 -12.54 -9.26 5.63
C SER A 188 -11.96 -8.28 6.63
N VAL A 189 -11.84 -7.04 6.23
CA VAL A 189 -11.44 -5.91 7.07
C VAL A 189 -12.62 -4.93 7.11
N ALA A 190 -13.12 -4.61 8.30
CA ALA A 190 -14.31 -3.77 8.46
C ALA A 190 -15.49 -4.21 7.56
N ARG A 191 -15.74 -5.53 7.48
CA ARG A 191 -16.76 -6.16 6.66
C ARG A 191 -16.63 -5.97 5.15
N THR A 192 -15.46 -5.53 4.68
CA THR A 192 -15.16 -5.37 3.25
C THR A 192 -13.96 -6.22 2.85
N PRO A 193 -13.85 -6.63 1.57
CA PRO A 193 -12.64 -7.30 1.10
C PRO A 193 -11.42 -6.41 1.25
N GLY A 194 -10.32 -6.98 1.73
CA GLY A 194 -9.06 -6.27 1.88
C GLY A 194 -7.89 -7.23 2.03
N TYR A 195 -6.71 -6.65 2.13
CA TYR A 195 -5.47 -7.37 2.36
C TYR A 195 -4.77 -6.78 3.58
N VAL A 196 -4.16 -7.62 4.40
CA VAL A 196 -3.33 -7.22 5.53
C VAL A 196 -1.95 -7.84 5.35
N LEU A 197 -0.93 -7.00 5.35
CA LEU A 197 0.48 -7.36 5.39
C LEU A 197 1.04 -6.93 6.73
N ARG A 198 1.73 -7.82 7.43
CA ARG A 198 2.54 -7.45 8.58
C ARG A 198 3.96 -7.13 8.12
N GLU A 199 4.27 -5.84 8.02
CA GLU A 199 5.58 -5.36 7.51
C GLU A 199 6.70 -5.52 8.54
N ASP A 200 6.36 -5.36 9.84
CA ASP A 200 7.28 -5.47 10.97
C ASP A 200 6.51 -5.90 12.22
N GLU A 201 7.18 -6.03 13.37
CA GLU A 201 6.56 -6.48 14.64
C GLU A 201 5.28 -5.71 14.95
N ASP A 202 5.32 -4.39 14.90
CA ASP A 202 4.23 -3.48 15.24
C ASP A 202 3.82 -2.59 14.05
N ARG A 203 4.07 -3.05 12.81
CA ARG A 203 3.72 -2.33 11.60
C ARG A 203 2.93 -3.19 10.63
N PHE A 204 1.79 -2.66 10.22
CA PHE A 204 0.87 -3.32 9.31
C PHE A 204 0.49 -2.40 8.15
N LEU A 205 0.46 -2.94 6.95
CA LEU A 205 -0.13 -2.31 5.77
C LEU A 205 -1.46 -2.97 5.47
N MET A 206 -2.50 -2.16 5.30
CA MET A 206 -3.83 -2.59 4.90
C MET A 206 -4.18 -2.01 3.54
N LEU A 207 -4.61 -2.87 2.61
CA LEU A 207 -5.08 -2.50 1.28
C LEU A 207 -6.57 -2.83 1.15
N PHE A 208 -7.35 -1.94 0.57
CA PHE A 208 -8.79 -2.10 0.40
C PHE A 208 -9.29 -1.32 -0.82
N GLY A 209 -10.54 -1.52 -1.21
CA GLY A 209 -11.11 -0.86 -2.38
C GLY A 209 -11.11 0.67 -2.26
N TRP A 210 -10.69 1.37 -3.32
CA TRP A 210 -10.54 2.82 -3.36
C TRP A 210 -11.77 3.60 -2.85
N ALA A 211 -12.96 3.21 -3.28
CA ALA A 211 -14.20 3.89 -2.91
C ALA A 211 -14.54 3.82 -1.41
N LEU A 212 -13.84 2.98 -0.64
CA LEU A 212 -14.06 2.79 0.79
C LEU A 212 -13.15 3.67 1.67
N GLY A 213 -12.37 4.58 1.08
CA GLY A 213 -11.36 5.35 1.80
C GLY A 213 -11.88 6.07 3.04
N GLU A 214 -12.91 6.89 2.91
CA GLU A 214 -13.46 7.64 4.06
C GLU A 214 -14.08 6.73 5.13
N TYR A 215 -14.74 5.65 4.70
CA TYR A 215 -15.27 4.65 5.62
C TYR A 215 -14.15 4.00 6.43
N MET A 216 -13.08 3.54 5.78
CA MET A 216 -11.94 2.91 6.45
C MET A 216 -11.19 3.88 7.34
N TRP A 217 -11.02 5.14 6.91
CA TRP A 217 -10.44 6.18 7.76
C TRP A 217 -11.22 6.30 9.07
N THR A 218 -12.54 6.41 8.99
CA THR A 218 -13.41 6.55 10.17
C THR A 218 -13.29 5.34 11.09
N VAL A 219 -13.37 4.13 10.54
CA VAL A 219 -13.26 2.88 11.33
C VAL A 219 -11.92 2.79 12.05
N VAL A 220 -10.82 3.10 11.36
CA VAL A 220 -9.47 3.05 11.94
C VAL A 220 -9.29 4.15 12.98
N ALA A 221 -9.74 5.39 12.68
CA ALA A 221 -9.64 6.52 13.59
C ALA A 221 -10.40 6.24 14.91
N ASP A 222 -11.65 5.79 14.83
CA ASP A 222 -12.46 5.46 16.01
C ASP A 222 -11.80 4.37 16.87
N ALA A 223 -11.28 3.33 16.22
CA ALA A 223 -10.62 2.23 16.92
C ALA A 223 -9.29 2.66 17.58
N ALA A 224 -8.48 3.45 16.87
CA ALA A 224 -7.17 3.89 17.35
C ALA A 224 -7.28 4.96 18.44
N ILE A 225 -8.12 5.99 18.25
CA ILE A 225 -8.34 7.07 19.23
C ILE A 225 -8.82 6.49 20.56
N ALA A 226 -9.70 5.50 20.54
CA ALA A 226 -10.19 4.82 21.74
C ALA A 226 -9.09 4.09 22.52
N LEU A 227 -7.91 3.89 21.95
CA LEU A 227 -6.71 3.31 22.55
C LEU A 227 -5.59 4.35 22.76
N GLY A 228 -5.87 5.64 22.56
CA GLY A 228 -4.90 6.72 22.72
C GLY A 228 -4.01 6.93 21.50
N GLY A 229 -4.38 6.38 20.35
CA GLY A 229 -3.70 6.57 19.07
C GLY A 229 -4.02 7.91 18.40
N ALA A 230 -3.23 8.26 17.38
CA ALA A 230 -3.39 9.48 16.60
C ALA A 230 -3.03 9.26 15.12
N PRO A 231 -3.56 10.10 14.20
CA PRO A 231 -3.09 10.09 12.82
C PRO A 231 -1.65 10.61 12.75
N GLU A 232 -0.88 10.06 11.82
CA GLU A 232 0.51 10.45 11.58
C GLU A 232 0.76 10.80 10.12
N ALA A 233 1.86 11.52 9.88
CA ALA A 233 2.35 11.76 8.53
C ALA A 233 2.58 10.43 7.79
N ALA A 234 2.32 10.44 6.48
CA ALA A 234 2.76 9.33 5.65
C ALA A 234 4.29 9.20 5.77
N PRO A 235 4.83 7.99 6.02
CA PRO A 235 6.27 7.81 6.14
C PRO A 235 6.97 8.32 4.90
N HIS A 236 8.14 8.93 5.10
CA HIS A 236 9.04 9.22 4.00
C HIS A 236 9.54 7.88 3.44
N ALA A 237 9.41 7.71 2.14
CA ALA A 237 10.04 6.61 1.43
C ALA A 237 11.56 6.79 1.43
#